data_8ea14ec4bc2ff536267d8720d56cb2cc
#
_entry.id   8ea14ec4bc2ff536267d8720d56cb2cc
#
_cell.length_a   1.000
_cell.length_b   1.000
_cell.length_c   1.000
_cell.angle_alpha   90.00
_cell.angle_beta   90.00
_cell.angle_gamma   90.00
#
_symmetry.space_group_name_H-M   'P 1'
#
loop_
_entity.id
_entity.type
_entity.pdbx_description
1 polymer ?
#
loop_
_entity_poly.entity_id
_entity_poly.type
_entity_poly.pdbx_seq_one_letter_code
_entity_poly.pdbx_strand_id
1 'polypeptide(L)'
;PSILYEVSPFIFLLSTQFFYLNFHENNEIQSLKKFGLNNLKIILTTSTVTLLFGFIIILFFYSFSAKMKFFYYDIKNKYSEDNKYLAVINSNGLWIRDKINNEINFINADSLEENILNNVSITRFSDDFKLIQNIEASEANINSFTWIIKNAEISEKNKPKIIKKELKFKSNFNTTKLNSLFDTLNSVTIWTLIDAKKRAEIFRFSPREIDYYLHKLYSYPLLVTIMTILASIIMINFKDNKSKFLLLTIGVLLSVIIYYLTQFFNTLGETKEFSNFLSIWLPIITLGTITFFGLIKINEK
;
A
#
# COMPACT_ATOMS: atom_id res chain seq x y z
N PRO A 1 8.71 -0.21 10.22
CA PRO A 1 7.49 0.55 10.55
C PRO A 1 6.26 0.10 9.75
N SER A 2 6.38 -0.17 8.44
CA SER A 2 5.26 -0.67 7.61
C SER A 2 4.68 -1.99 8.13
N ILE A 3 5.54 -2.92 8.55
CA ILE A 3 5.13 -4.20 9.14
C ILE A 3 4.30 -4.00 10.40
N LEU A 4 4.66 -3.04 11.26
CA LEU A 4 3.89 -2.73 12.47
C LEU A 4 2.48 -2.23 12.14
N TYR A 5 2.35 -1.43 11.09
CA TYR A 5 1.07 -0.97 10.59
C TYR A 5 0.21 -2.14 10.10
N GLU A 6 0.79 -3.07 9.34
CA GLU A 6 0.06 -4.23 8.81
C GLU A 6 -0.35 -5.24 9.89
N VAL A 7 0.48 -5.41 10.92
CA VAL A 7 0.21 -6.35 12.02
C VAL A 7 -0.68 -5.73 13.11
N SER A 8 -0.78 -4.41 13.18
CA SER A 8 -1.51 -3.73 14.26
C SER A 8 -2.99 -4.14 14.43
N PRO A 9 -3.81 -4.45 13.39
CA PRO A 9 -5.17 -4.93 13.61
C PRO A 9 -5.24 -6.20 14.46
N PHE A 10 -4.25 -7.09 14.28
CA PHE A 10 -4.13 -8.34 15.07
C PHE A 10 -3.66 -8.08 16.48
N ILE A 11 -2.77 -7.09 16.66
CA ILE A 11 -2.35 -6.63 18.00
C ILE A 11 -3.57 -6.08 18.75
N PHE A 12 -4.44 -5.30 18.10
CA PHE A 12 -5.68 -4.81 18.71
C PHE A 12 -6.62 -5.94 19.10
N LEU A 13 -6.77 -6.98 18.27
CA LEU A 13 -7.58 -8.15 18.60
C LEU A 13 -7.06 -8.82 19.87
N LEU A 14 -5.77 -9.15 19.92
CA LEU A 14 -5.17 -9.83 21.06
C LEU A 14 -5.17 -8.94 22.33
N SER A 15 -4.82 -7.67 22.18
CA SER A 15 -4.86 -6.71 23.31
C SER A 15 -6.26 -6.59 23.88
N THR A 16 -7.30 -6.58 23.04
CA THR A 16 -8.70 -6.58 23.48
C THR A 16 -9.06 -7.86 24.22
N GLN A 17 -8.56 -9.02 23.76
CA GLN A 17 -8.77 -10.29 24.49
C GLN A 17 -8.14 -10.24 25.88
N PHE A 18 -6.89 -9.76 25.99
CA PHE A 18 -6.21 -9.62 27.29
C PHE A 18 -6.94 -8.61 28.18
N PHE A 19 -7.41 -7.50 27.63
CA PHE A 19 -8.19 -6.51 28.36
C PHE A 19 -9.46 -7.12 28.98
N TYR A 20 -10.28 -7.81 28.18
CA TYR A 20 -11.48 -8.45 28.67
C TYR A 20 -11.20 -9.60 29.64
N LEU A 21 -10.10 -10.32 29.45
CA LEU A 21 -9.68 -11.38 30.38
C LEU A 21 -9.40 -10.80 31.76
N ASN A 22 -8.67 -9.70 31.83
CA ASN A 22 -8.40 -8.98 33.08
C ASN A 22 -9.67 -8.44 33.73
N PHE A 23 -10.59 -7.89 32.89
CA PHE A 23 -11.91 -7.42 33.36
C PHE A 23 -12.77 -8.55 33.97
N HIS A 24 -12.68 -9.78 33.44
CA HIS A 24 -13.35 -10.95 34.02
C HIS A 24 -12.70 -11.37 35.33
N GLU A 25 -11.37 -11.44 35.39
CA GLU A 25 -10.63 -11.83 36.59
C GLU A 25 -10.91 -10.93 37.81
N ASN A 26 -11.03 -9.62 37.54
CA ASN A 26 -11.32 -8.62 38.57
C ASN A 26 -12.82 -8.43 38.85
N ASN A 27 -13.71 -9.22 38.23
CA ASN A 27 -15.17 -9.08 38.33
C ASN A 27 -15.71 -7.71 37.87
N GLU A 28 -14.93 -6.94 37.11
CA GLU A 28 -15.28 -5.58 36.66
C GLU A 28 -16.47 -5.60 35.68
N ILE A 29 -16.58 -6.60 34.82
CA ILE A 29 -17.71 -6.77 33.90
C ILE A 29 -19.01 -6.94 34.69
N GLN A 30 -18.99 -7.73 35.78
CA GLN A 30 -20.16 -7.92 36.63
C GLN A 30 -20.54 -6.62 37.34
N SER A 31 -19.53 -5.85 37.80
CA SER A 31 -19.74 -4.54 38.41
C SER A 31 -20.38 -3.55 37.43
N LEU A 32 -19.90 -3.46 36.18
CA LEU A 32 -20.47 -2.63 35.14
C LEU A 32 -21.94 -3.01 34.83
N LYS A 33 -22.25 -4.31 34.81
CA LYS A 33 -23.62 -4.79 34.63
C LYS A 33 -24.52 -4.39 35.78
N LYS A 34 -24.04 -4.42 37.04
CA LYS A 34 -24.79 -3.92 38.20
C LYS A 34 -25.13 -2.43 38.11
N PHE A 35 -24.30 -1.63 37.45
CA PHE A 35 -24.53 -0.22 37.12
C PHE A 35 -25.43 -0.03 35.88
N GLY A 36 -26.04 -1.08 35.32
CA GLY A 36 -27.00 -0.99 34.23
C GLY A 36 -26.39 -0.96 32.83
N LEU A 37 -25.09 -1.27 32.72
CA LEU A 37 -24.43 -1.41 31.42
C LEU A 37 -24.70 -2.81 30.86
N ASN A 38 -25.27 -2.88 29.65
CA ASN A 38 -25.44 -4.14 28.95
C ASN A 38 -24.16 -4.48 28.16
N ASN A 39 -24.05 -5.74 27.72
CA ASN A 39 -22.91 -6.22 26.96
C ASN A 39 -22.60 -5.37 25.72
N LEU A 40 -23.64 -4.94 25.01
CA LEU A 40 -23.54 -4.15 23.81
C LEU A 40 -22.92 -2.76 24.09
N LYS A 41 -23.33 -2.09 25.18
CA LYS A 41 -22.76 -0.80 25.57
C LYS A 41 -21.27 -0.93 25.91
N ILE A 42 -20.85 -2.00 26.61
CA ILE A 42 -19.47 -2.26 26.96
C ILE A 42 -18.64 -2.44 25.68
N ILE A 43 -19.12 -3.27 24.74
CA ILE A 43 -18.45 -3.48 23.44
C ILE A 43 -18.36 -2.19 22.62
N LEU A 44 -19.46 -1.44 22.52
CA LEU A 44 -19.48 -0.20 21.75
C LEU A 44 -18.51 0.85 22.33
N THR A 45 -18.39 0.95 23.64
CA THR A 45 -17.44 1.86 24.30
C THR A 45 -16.01 1.51 23.91
N THR A 46 -15.60 0.25 24.04
CA THR A 46 -14.25 -0.19 23.65
C THR A 46 -14.00 -0.02 22.15
N SER A 47 -15.00 -0.30 21.32
CA SER A 47 -14.93 -0.14 19.86
C SER A 47 -14.80 1.32 19.43
N THR A 48 -15.50 2.24 20.08
CA THR A 48 -15.40 3.68 19.81
C THR A 48 -13.99 4.19 20.12
N VAL A 49 -13.43 3.78 21.26
CA VAL A 49 -12.05 4.13 21.62
C VAL A 49 -11.07 3.60 20.56
N THR A 50 -11.25 2.35 20.15
CA THR A 50 -10.39 1.73 19.13
C THR A 50 -10.52 2.42 17.77
N LEU A 51 -11.72 2.84 17.38
CA LEU A 51 -11.94 3.62 16.15
C LEU A 51 -11.14 4.93 16.17
N LEU A 52 -11.18 5.66 17.29
CA LEU A 52 -10.37 6.88 17.48
C LEU A 52 -8.87 6.59 17.39
N PHE A 53 -8.40 5.51 18.03
CA PHE A 53 -7.01 5.07 17.87
C PHE A 53 -6.65 4.72 16.43
N GLY A 54 -7.55 4.11 15.68
CA GLY A 54 -7.36 3.82 14.26
C GLY A 54 -7.08 5.08 13.43
N PHE A 55 -7.82 6.17 13.68
CA PHE A 55 -7.55 7.47 13.05
C PHE A 55 -6.22 8.07 13.50
N ILE A 56 -5.89 8.00 14.79
CA ILE A 56 -4.61 8.49 15.32
C ILE A 56 -3.44 7.74 14.66
N ILE A 57 -3.55 6.43 14.50
CA ILE A 57 -2.51 5.61 13.85
C ILE A 57 -2.29 6.07 12.40
N ILE A 58 -3.35 6.34 11.63
CA ILE A 58 -3.20 6.82 10.26
C ILE A 58 -2.54 8.20 10.22
N LEU A 59 -3.03 9.14 11.02
CA LEU A 59 -2.57 10.52 10.95
C LEU A 59 -1.13 10.68 11.45
N PHE A 60 -0.78 10.02 12.54
CA PHE A 60 0.52 10.19 13.20
C PHE A 60 1.48 9.06 12.87
N PHE A 61 1.10 7.82 13.17
CA PHE A 61 2.03 6.70 13.06
C PHE A 61 2.39 6.34 11.63
N TYR A 62 1.39 6.36 10.72
CA TYR A 62 1.64 6.14 9.30
C TYR A 62 2.52 7.24 8.71
N SER A 63 2.25 8.51 9.01
CA SER A 63 3.05 9.64 8.55
C SER A 63 4.48 9.62 9.12
N PHE A 64 4.64 9.23 10.39
CA PHE A 64 5.96 9.05 11.00
C PHE A 64 6.72 7.90 10.35
N SER A 65 6.06 6.76 10.16
CA SER A 65 6.62 5.58 9.48
C SER A 65 7.09 5.89 8.06
N ALA A 66 6.30 6.66 7.31
CA ALA A 66 6.63 7.10 5.97
C ALA A 66 7.92 7.97 5.96
N LYS A 67 8.03 8.93 6.87
CA LYS A 67 9.23 9.78 7.00
C LYS A 67 10.47 8.97 7.38
N MET A 68 10.35 8.01 8.31
CA MET A 68 11.45 7.13 8.71
C MET A 68 11.92 6.25 7.56
N LYS A 69 11.00 5.76 6.73
CA LYS A 69 11.32 4.96 5.55
C LYS A 69 12.03 5.80 4.48
N PHE A 70 11.56 7.04 4.28
CA PHE A 70 12.23 8.00 3.39
C PHE A 70 13.66 8.29 3.87
N PHE A 71 13.86 8.55 5.15
CA PHE A 71 15.18 8.79 5.75
C PHE A 71 16.12 7.57 5.58
N TYR A 72 15.58 6.36 5.75
CA TYR A 72 16.33 5.13 5.48
C TYR A 72 16.80 5.05 4.03
N TYR A 73 15.94 5.36 3.06
CA TYR A 73 16.31 5.36 1.65
C TYR A 73 17.34 6.46 1.31
N ASP A 74 17.21 7.64 1.91
CA ASP A 74 18.17 8.74 1.73
C ASP A 74 19.57 8.33 2.22
N ILE A 75 19.66 7.73 3.42
CA ILE A 75 20.93 7.18 3.93
C ILE A 75 21.44 6.07 3.03
N LYS A 76 20.60 5.10 2.68
CA LYS A 76 20.99 4.00 1.81
C LYS A 76 21.55 4.50 0.48
N ASN A 77 20.92 5.50 -0.13
CA ASN A 77 21.37 6.08 -1.38
C ASN A 77 22.70 6.83 -1.25
N LYS A 78 22.95 7.47 -0.10
CA LYS A 78 24.24 8.15 0.17
C LYS A 78 25.44 7.19 0.28
N TYR A 79 25.19 5.99 0.83
CA TYR A 79 26.25 4.98 1.08
C TYR A 79 26.24 3.85 0.06
N SER A 80 25.27 3.81 -0.86
CA SER A 80 25.26 2.87 -1.99
C SER A 80 26.15 3.44 -3.09
N GLU A 81 27.19 2.72 -3.45
CA GLU A 81 28.05 3.04 -4.61
C GLU A 81 27.29 2.97 -5.96
N ASP A 82 26.04 2.49 -5.93
CA ASP A 82 25.16 2.39 -7.08
C ASP A 82 24.40 3.71 -7.36
N ASN A 83 25.15 4.80 -7.58
CA ASN A 83 24.61 6.03 -8.19
C ASN A 83 24.10 5.84 -9.65
N LYS A 84 23.80 4.58 -10.03
CA LYS A 84 23.54 4.20 -11.41
C LYS A 84 22.13 4.54 -11.89
N TYR A 85 21.15 4.68 -10.96
CA TYR A 85 19.75 4.73 -11.36
C TYR A 85 18.96 5.77 -10.56
N LEU A 86 18.42 6.73 -11.25
CA LEU A 86 17.43 7.67 -10.70
C LEU A 86 16.21 7.61 -11.61
N ALA A 87 15.05 7.26 -11.05
CA ALA A 87 13.77 7.44 -11.72
C ALA A 87 12.86 8.25 -10.81
N VAL A 88 12.21 9.26 -11.37
CA VAL A 88 11.32 10.19 -10.65
C VAL A 88 10.06 10.39 -11.48
N ILE A 89 8.92 10.34 -10.84
CA ILE A 89 7.65 10.74 -11.44
C ILE A 89 7.29 12.09 -10.87
N ASN A 90 7.15 13.06 -11.75
CA ASN A 90 6.75 14.42 -11.39
C ASN A 90 5.59 14.90 -12.29
N SER A 91 5.24 16.18 -12.17
CA SER A 91 4.19 16.82 -12.97
C SER A 91 4.42 16.76 -14.49
N ASN A 92 5.63 16.47 -14.93
CA ASN A 92 6.02 16.48 -16.35
C ASN A 92 6.27 15.05 -16.87
N GLY A 93 5.73 14.03 -16.20
CA GLY A 93 5.86 12.64 -16.58
C GLY A 93 6.88 11.84 -15.79
N LEU A 94 7.24 10.68 -16.34
CA LEU A 94 8.26 9.79 -15.82
C LEU A 94 9.62 10.22 -16.35
N TRP A 95 10.57 10.44 -15.44
CA TRP A 95 11.95 10.74 -15.75
C TRP A 95 12.87 9.63 -15.23
N ILE A 96 13.69 9.08 -16.10
CA ILE A 96 14.67 8.05 -15.75
C ILE A 96 16.05 8.52 -16.17
N ARG A 97 17.01 8.47 -15.24
CA ARG A 97 18.42 8.55 -15.54
C ARG A 97 18.99 7.14 -15.52
N ASP A 98 19.41 6.64 -16.68
CA ASP A 98 19.96 5.30 -16.84
C ASP A 98 21.42 5.40 -17.33
N LYS A 99 22.35 4.75 -16.64
CA LYS A 99 23.76 4.70 -17.06
C LYS A 99 24.10 3.31 -17.58
N ILE A 100 24.42 3.23 -18.87
CA ILE A 100 24.74 1.98 -19.57
C ILE A 100 26.05 2.17 -20.33
N ASN A 101 27.04 1.32 -20.11
CA ASN A 101 28.31 1.31 -20.85
C ASN A 101 28.98 2.68 -20.96
N ASN A 102 29.09 3.43 -19.88
CA ASN A 102 29.65 4.79 -19.82
C ASN A 102 28.82 5.87 -20.58
N GLU A 103 27.60 5.57 -20.98
CA GLU A 103 26.68 6.55 -21.53
C GLU A 103 25.57 6.83 -20.50
N ILE A 104 25.18 8.09 -20.42
CA ILE A 104 24.08 8.54 -19.55
C ILE A 104 22.87 8.80 -20.43
N ASN A 105 21.79 8.06 -20.18
CA ASN A 105 20.52 8.20 -20.88
C ASN A 105 19.53 8.91 -19.97
N PHE A 106 19.00 10.05 -20.41
CA PHE A 106 17.83 10.67 -19.79
C PHE A 106 16.61 10.30 -20.59
N ILE A 107 15.71 9.59 -19.96
CA ILE A 107 14.49 9.08 -20.56
C ILE A 107 13.33 9.83 -19.94
N ASN A 108 12.49 10.43 -20.76
CA ASN A 108 11.24 11.03 -20.37
C ASN A 108 10.08 10.32 -21.06
N ALA A 109 8.98 10.11 -20.37
CA ALA A 109 7.73 9.59 -20.95
C ALA A 109 6.53 10.27 -20.29
N ASP A 110 5.49 10.52 -21.08
CA ASP A 110 4.28 11.19 -20.59
C ASP A 110 3.44 10.26 -19.70
N SER A 111 3.35 8.97 -20.06
CA SER A 111 2.58 7.98 -19.30
C SER A 111 3.18 6.58 -19.39
N LEU A 112 2.86 5.76 -18.39
CA LEU A 112 3.12 4.32 -18.36
C LEU A 112 1.77 3.59 -18.27
N GLU A 113 1.42 2.86 -19.32
CA GLU A 113 0.22 2.03 -19.37
C GLU A 113 0.64 0.56 -19.49
N GLU A 114 0.36 -0.22 -18.46
CA GLU A 114 0.79 -1.61 -18.33
C GLU A 114 2.31 -1.79 -18.51
N ASN A 115 2.77 -2.04 -19.74
CA ASN A 115 4.17 -2.26 -20.11
C ASN A 115 4.63 -1.31 -21.21
N ILE A 116 3.83 -0.29 -21.55
CA ILE A 116 4.07 0.65 -22.65
C ILE A 116 4.26 2.05 -22.07
N LEU A 117 5.40 2.64 -22.37
CA LEU A 117 5.64 4.06 -22.19
C LEU A 117 5.13 4.81 -23.41
N ASN A 118 4.36 5.86 -23.20
CA ASN A 118 3.82 6.72 -24.27
C ASN A 118 4.60 8.03 -24.36
N ASN A 119 4.79 8.54 -25.58
CA ASN A 119 5.53 9.76 -25.89
C ASN A 119 6.91 9.78 -25.25
N VAL A 120 7.75 8.84 -25.67
CA VAL A 120 9.08 8.63 -25.08
C VAL A 120 10.11 9.49 -25.77
N SER A 121 10.87 10.23 -24.96
CA SER A 121 12.06 10.95 -25.39
C SER A 121 13.28 10.39 -24.66
N ILE A 122 14.30 9.95 -25.39
CA ILE A 122 15.55 9.43 -24.85
C ILE A 122 16.70 10.28 -25.33
N THR A 123 17.27 11.06 -24.41
CA THR A 123 18.46 11.87 -24.70
C THR A 123 19.71 11.16 -24.16
N ARG A 124 20.63 10.83 -25.06
CA ARG A 124 21.88 10.10 -24.74
C ARG A 124 23.05 11.04 -24.69
N PHE A 125 23.82 10.93 -23.61
CA PHE A 125 25.07 11.68 -23.40
C PHE A 125 26.24 10.73 -23.20
N SER A 126 27.42 11.17 -23.56
CA SER A 126 28.67 10.54 -23.14
C SER A 126 28.90 10.77 -21.64
N ASP A 127 29.91 10.07 -21.07
CA ASP A 127 30.31 10.27 -19.66
C ASP A 127 30.71 11.73 -19.37
N ASP A 128 31.24 12.44 -20.41
CA ASP A 128 31.60 13.87 -20.37
C ASP A 128 30.39 14.82 -20.61
N PHE A 129 29.16 14.33 -20.51
CA PHE A 129 27.92 15.08 -20.78
C PHE A 129 27.84 15.75 -22.18
N LYS A 130 28.50 15.16 -23.19
CA LYS A 130 28.33 15.59 -24.59
C LYS A 130 27.12 14.86 -25.19
N LEU A 131 26.21 15.60 -25.81
CA LEU A 131 25.04 15.02 -26.49
C LEU A 131 25.48 14.12 -27.64
N ILE A 132 25.06 12.85 -27.60
CA ILE A 132 25.32 11.85 -28.66
C ILE A 132 24.13 11.85 -29.63
N GLN A 133 22.92 11.61 -29.12
CA GLN A 133 21.71 11.51 -29.93
C GLN A 133 20.46 11.75 -29.08
N ASN A 134 19.39 12.16 -29.76
CA ASN A 134 18.04 12.20 -29.20
C ASN A 134 17.14 11.25 -29.97
N ILE A 135 16.32 10.46 -29.24
CA ILE A 135 15.39 9.49 -29.79
C ILE A 135 14.01 9.89 -29.31
N GLU A 136 13.11 10.19 -30.22
CA GLU A 136 11.70 10.49 -29.91
C GLU A 136 10.84 9.37 -30.50
N ALA A 137 9.84 8.91 -29.73
CA ALA A 137 8.97 7.82 -30.15
C ALA A 137 7.59 7.91 -29.53
N SER A 138 6.61 7.42 -30.25
CA SER A 138 5.22 7.39 -29.74
C SER A 138 5.05 6.36 -28.62
N GLU A 139 5.69 5.20 -28.75
CA GLU A 139 5.56 4.08 -27.81
C GLU A 139 6.87 3.34 -27.59
N ALA A 140 7.10 2.91 -26.35
CA ALA A 140 8.18 1.98 -26.01
C ALA A 140 7.65 0.87 -25.10
N ASN A 141 7.76 -0.38 -25.55
CA ASN A 141 7.45 -1.55 -24.74
C ASN A 141 8.63 -1.89 -23.82
N ILE A 142 8.40 -1.88 -22.50
CA ILE A 142 9.42 -2.01 -21.46
C ILE A 142 9.30 -3.31 -20.65
N ASN A 143 8.62 -4.32 -21.19
CA ASN A 143 8.41 -5.61 -20.52
C ASN A 143 9.74 -6.32 -20.16
N SER A 144 10.78 -6.08 -20.91
CA SER A 144 12.13 -6.63 -20.69
C SER A 144 13.17 -5.52 -20.58
N PHE A 145 14.40 -5.86 -20.19
CA PHE A 145 15.54 -4.93 -20.18
C PHE A 145 15.98 -4.50 -21.60
N THR A 146 15.44 -5.09 -22.64
CA THR A 146 15.58 -4.64 -24.02
C THR A 146 14.23 -4.08 -24.47
N TRP A 147 14.13 -2.77 -24.50
CA TRP A 147 12.90 -2.07 -24.90
C TRP A 147 12.72 -2.15 -26.41
N ILE A 148 11.49 -2.31 -26.84
CA ILE A 148 11.10 -2.24 -28.25
C ILE A 148 10.41 -0.90 -28.45
N ILE A 149 11.08 0.02 -29.12
CA ILE A 149 10.61 1.38 -29.38
C ILE A 149 10.01 1.40 -30.79
N LYS A 150 8.75 1.81 -30.91
CA LYS A 150 8.04 1.92 -32.18
C LYS A 150 8.11 3.33 -32.74
N ASN A 151 8.28 3.44 -34.06
CA ASN A 151 8.32 4.70 -34.79
C ASN A 151 9.35 5.68 -34.22
N ALA A 152 10.57 5.20 -33.99
CA ALA A 152 11.65 5.98 -33.39
C ALA A 152 12.21 6.98 -34.39
N GLU A 153 12.15 8.27 -34.07
CA GLU A 153 12.87 9.35 -34.74
C GLU A 153 14.20 9.58 -34.04
N ILE A 154 15.29 9.32 -34.73
CA ILE A 154 16.65 9.47 -34.20
C ILE A 154 17.26 10.75 -34.78
N SER A 155 17.66 11.67 -33.91
CA SER A 155 18.35 12.92 -34.25
C SER A 155 19.76 12.88 -33.70
N GLU A 156 20.75 13.01 -34.56
CA GLU A 156 22.16 13.15 -34.20
C GLU A 156 22.66 14.53 -34.63
N LYS A 157 23.69 15.03 -33.93
CA LYS A 157 24.27 16.35 -34.25
C LYS A 157 24.83 16.31 -35.66
N ASN A 158 24.41 17.25 -36.53
CA ASN A 158 24.85 17.40 -37.93
C ASN A 158 24.50 16.22 -38.87
N LYS A 159 23.52 15.40 -38.55
CA LYS A 159 23.00 14.34 -39.43
C LYS A 159 21.50 14.50 -39.68
N PRO A 160 21.00 14.06 -40.85
CA PRO A 160 19.56 14.05 -41.08
C PRO A 160 18.85 13.13 -40.09
N LYS A 161 17.62 13.47 -39.74
CA LYS A 161 16.75 12.61 -38.89
C LYS A 161 16.52 11.27 -39.57
N ILE A 162 16.67 10.18 -38.82
CA ILE A 162 16.46 8.83 -39.28
C ILE A 162 15.19 8.29 -38.57
N ILE A 163 14.22 7.82 -39.34
CA ILE A 163 13.02 7.18 -38.80
C ILE A 163 13.17 5.68 -38.90
N LYS A 164 13.05 4.98 -37.75
CA LYS A 164 13.02 3.52 -37.68
C LYS A 164 11.67 3.04 -37.18
N LYS A 165 11.07 2.07 -37.89
CA LYS A 165 9.81 1.46 -37.46
C LYS A 165 9.91 0.77 -36.10
N GLU A 166 11.03 0.10 -35.85
CA GLU A 166 11.36 -0.54 -34.59
C GLU A 166 12.83 -0.31 -34.24
N LEU A 167 13.07 0.05 -32.97
CA LEU A 167 14.40 0.23 -32.42
C LEU A 167 14.51 -0.58 -31.13
N LYS A 168 15.53 -1.42 -31.01
CA LYS A 168 15.87 -2.11 -29.76
C LYS A 168 16.79 -1.23 -28.94
N PHE A 169 16.35 -0.89 -27.73
CA PHE A 169 17.10 -0.06 -26.78
C PHE A 169 17.34 -0.87 -25.50
N LYS A 170 18.59 -1.05 -25.10
CA LYS A 170 18.91 -1.67 -23.80
C LYS A 170 18.70 -0.65 -22.69
N SER A 171 18.05 -1.08 -21.62
CA SER A 171 17.86 -0.30 -20.39
C SER A 171 18.11 -1.17 -19.18
N ASN A 172 18.52 -0.58 -18.06
CA ASN A 172 18.57 -1.26 -16.78
C ASN A 172 17.21 -1.26 -16.07
N PHE A 173 16.18 -0.70 -16.70
CA PHE A 173 14.80 -0.66 -16.23
C PHE A 173 13.91 -1.55 -17.08
N ASN A 174 13.03 -2.26 -16.42
CA ASN A 174 11.89 -2.97 -17.01
C ASN A 174 10.65 -2.61 -16.21
N THR A 175 9.48 -3.08 -16.61
CA THR A 175 8.20 -2.83 -15.91
C THR A 175 8.27 -3.18 -14.42
N THR A 176 8.83 -4.34 -14.08
CA THR A 176 8.92 -4.80 -12.68
C THR A 176 9.77 -3.84 -11.83
N LYS A 177 10.90 -3.37 -12.39
CA LYS A 177 11.79 -2.45 -11.68
C LYS A 177 11.22 -1.05 -11.59
N LEU A 178 10.49 -0.57 -12.59
CA LEU A 178 9.75 0.69 -12.53
C LEU A 178 8.60 0.59 -11.52
N ASN A 179 7.86 -0.51 -11.53
CA ASN A 179 6.79 -0.72 -10.54
C ASN A 179 7.34 -0.78 -9.11
N SER A 180 8.53 -1.35 -8.89
CA SER A 180 9.16 -1.33 -7.56
C SER A 180 9.54 0.08 -7.08
N LEU A 181 9.66 1.06 -7.98
CA LEU A 181 9.80 2.47 -7.60
C LEU A 181 8.46 3.04 -7.07
N PHE A 182 7.33 2.50 -7.52
CA PHE A 182 6.01 2.80 -6.95
C PHE A 182 5.80 2.15 -5.58
N ASP A 183 6.54 1.09 -5.23
CA ASP A 183 6.57 0.54 -3.86
C ASP A 183 7.07 1.57 -2.84
N THR A 184 7.71 2.64 -3.30
CA THR A 184 8.00 3.81 -2.47
C THR A 184 6.74 4.57 -2.06
N LEU A 185 5.56 4.33 -2.69
CA LEU A 185 4.28 4.92 -2.25
C LEU A 185 3.94 4.54 -0.80
N ASN A 186 4.40 3.37 -0.33
CA ASN A 186 4.33 2.99 1.09
C ASN A 186 5.18 3.88 2.02
N SER A 187 6.03 4.74 1.48
CA SER A 187 6.85 5.70 2.23
C SER A 187 6.35 7.15 2.10
N VAL A 188 5.15 7.33 1.55
CA VAL A 188 4.56 8.63 1.26
C VAL A 188 3.44 8.91 2.27
N THR A 189 3.34 10.13 2.77
CA THR A 189 2.27 10.52 3.71
C THR A 189 0.91 10.52 3.02
N ILE A 190 -0.19 10.45 3.80
CA ILE A 190 -1.55 10.47 3.23
C ILE A 190 -1.80 11.73 2.39
N TRP A 191 -1.28 12.87 2.81
CA TRP A 191 -1.43 14.15 2.10
C TRP A 191 -0.73 14.13 0.75
N THR A 192 0.49 13.63 0.71
CA THR A 192 1.25 13.49 -0.54
C THR A 192 0.66 12.45 -1.47
N LEU A 193 -0.02 11.40 -0.96
CA LEU A 193 -0.78 10.46 -1.79
C LEU A 193 -1.99 11.13 -2.44
N ILE A 194 -2.74 11.95 -1.69
CA ILE A 194 -3.88 12.70 -2.23
C ILE A 194 -3.42 13.68 -3.32
N ASP A 195 -2.31 14.39 -3.08
CA ASP A 195 -1.74 15.29 -4.08
C ASP A 195 -1.19 14.54 -5.30
N ALA A 196 -0.58 13.38 -5.10
CA ALA A 196 -0.11 12.51 -6.17
C ALA A 196 -1.28 12.00 -7.03
N LYS A 197 -2.42 11.64 -6.41
CA LYS A 197 -3.63 11.26 -7.14
C LYS A 197 -4.13 12.39 -8.03
N LYS A 198 -4.28 13.60 -7.50
CA LYS A 198 -4.71 14.78 -8.28
C LYS A 198 -3.77 15.05 -9.47
N ARG A 199 -2.46 14.92 -9.26
CA ARG A 199 -1.48 15.07 -10.34
C ARG A 199 -1.61 13.97 -11.38
N ALA A 200 -1.73 12.70 -10.96
CA ALA A 200 -1.91 11.59 -11.87
C ALA A 200 -3.15 11.77 -12.76
N GLU A 201 -4.27 12.22 -12.21
CA GLU A 201 -5.50 12.51 -12.97
C GLU A 201 -5.30 13.64 -14.00
N ILE A 202 -4.59 14.72 -13.64
CA ILE A 202 -4.30 15.84 -14.56
C ILE A 202 -3.45 15.36 -15.74
N PHE A 203 -2.46 14.50 -15.49
CA PHE A 203 -1.51 14.01 -16.50
C PHE A 203 -1.92 12.69 -17.16
N ARG A 204 -3.18 12.24 -16.95
CA ARG A 204 -3.71 10.98 -17.50
C ARG A 204 -2.90 9.74 -17.16
N PHE A 205 -2.15 9.76 -16.07
CA PHE A 205 -1.57 8.54 -15.49
C PHE A 205 -2.68 7.73 -14.83
N SER A 206 -2.58 6.41 -14.89
CA SER A 206 -3.51 5.56 -14.15
C SER A 206 -3.31 5.77 -12.64
N PRO A 207 -4.27 6.35 -11.90
CA PRO A 207 -4.14 6.53 -10.46
C PRO A 207 -4.37 5.25 -9.67
N ARG A 208 -4.49 4.10 -10.34
CA ARG A 208 -4.96 2.84 -9.76
C ARG A 208 -4.18 2.41 -8.52
N GLU A 209 -2.86 2.48 -8.55
CA GLU A 209 -2.02 2.09 -7.41
C GLU A 209 -2.17 3.07 -6.25
N ILE A 210 -2.24 4.36 -6.55
CA ILE A 210 -2.48 5.40 -5.53
C ILE A 210 -3.86 5.21 -4.90
N ASP A 211 -4.87 4.92 -5.70
CA ASP A 211 -6.23 4.63 -5.23
C ASP A 211 -6.26 3.40 -4.33
N TYR A 212 -5.54 2.34 -4.67
CA TYR A 212 -5.41 1.15 -3.83
C TYR A 212 -4.89 1.51 -2.43
N TYR A 213 -3.79 2.26 -2.33
CA TYR A 213 -3.24 2.68 -1.05
C TYR A 213 -4.18 3.62 -0.28
N LEU A 214 -4.87 4.53 -0.95
CA LEU A 214 -5.86 5.41 -0.30
C LEU A 214 -7.03 4.60 0.27
N HIS A 215 -7.58 3.64 -0.49
CA HIS A 215 -8.64 2.75 0.02
C HIS A 215 -8.16 1.92 1.21
N LYS A 216 -6.92 1.40 1.17
CA LYS A 216 -6.30 0.67 2.28
C LYS A 216 -6.20 1.54 3.54
N LEU A 217 -5.83 2.82 3.41
CA LEU A 217 -5.77 3.76 4.52
C LEU A 217 -7.17 4.10 5.07
N TYR A 218 -8.14 4.42 4.19
CA TYR A 218 -9.50 4.76 4.62
C TYR A 218 -10.22 3.61 5.32
N SER A 219 -9.97 2.38 4.90
CA SER A 219 -10.58 1.18 5.48
C SER A 219 -9.95 0.74 6.80
N TYR A 220 -8.73 1.19 7.10
CA TYR A 220 -7.96 0.74 8.24
C TYR A 220 -8.62 0.96 9.62
N PRO A 221 -9.19 2.15 9.96
CA PRO A 221 -9.86 2.35 11.26
C PRO A 221 -11.03 1.39 11.46
N LEU A 222 -11.76 1.10 10.37
CA LEU A 222 -12.88 0.13 10.41
C LEU A 222 -12.35 -1.28 10.65
N LEU A 223 -11.29 -1.69 9.99
CA LEU A 223 -10.68 -3.01 10.18
C LEU A 223 -10.24 -3.21 11.64
N VAL A 224 -9.53 -2.24 12.22
CA VAL A 224 -9.08 -2.30 13.62
C VAL A 224 -10.28 -2.37 14.57
N THR A 225 -11.34 -1.61 14.30
CA THR A 225 -12.58 -1.63 15.09
C THR A 225 -13.28 -2.98 15.01
N ILE A 226 -13.40 -3.56 13.82
CA ILE A 226 -13.99 -4.89 13.61
C ILE A 226 -13.20 -5.96 14.38
N MET A 227 -11.86 -5.90 14.39
CA MET A 227 -11.01 -6.80 15.15
C MET A 227 -11.28 -6.70 16.66
N THR A 228 -11.45 -5.49 17.18
CA THR A 228 -11.81 -5.25 18.58
C THR A 228 -13.20 -5.82 18.89
N ILE A 229 -14.19 -5.62 18.00
CA ILE A 229 -15.55 -6.17 18.21
C ILE A 229 -15.51 -7.70 18.21
N LEU A 230 -14.79 -8.33 17.28
CA LEU A 230 -14.62 -9.79 17.23
C LEU A 230 -14.03 -10.34 18.54
N ALA A 231 -12.93 -9.72 19.01
CA ALA A 231 -12.31 -10.09 20.27
C ALA A 231 -13.30 -9.95 21.46
N SER A 232 -14.04 -8.86 21.49
CA SER A 232 -15.04 -8.58 22.54
C SER A 232 -16.18 -9.60 22.54
N ILE A 233 -16.68 -9.99 21.36
CA ILE A 233 -17.72 -11.02 21.19
C ILE A 233 -17.27 -12.36 21.76
N ILE A 234 -16.02 -12.75 21.49
CA ILE A 234 -15.44 -14.00 21.98
C ILE A 234 -15.33 -13.96 23.52
N MET A 235 -14.85 -12.85 24.05
CA MET A 235 -14.50 -12.73 25.46
C MET A 235 -15.70 -12.44 26.38
N ILE A 236 -16.68 -11.67 25.97
CA ILE A 236 -17.87 -11.34 26.80
C ILE A 236 -18.73 -12.57 27.09
N ASN A 237 -18.76 -13.55 26.20
CA ASN A 237 -19.44 -14.83 26.39
C ASN A 237 -18.63 -15.85 27.19
N PHE A 238 -17.52 -15.45 27.76
CA PHE A 238 -16.69 -16.31 28.59
C PHE A 238 -17.47 -16.79 29.82
N LYS A 239 -17.46 -18.11 30.04
CA LYS A 239 -17.93 -18.75 31.26
C LYS A 239 -16.71 -19.27 32.03
N ASP A 240 -16.73 -19.13 33.34
CA ASP A 240 -15.58 -19.47 34.21
C ASP A 240 -15.05 -20.91 34.05
N ASN A 241 -15.88 -21.80 33.49
CA ASN A 241 -15.49 -23.19 33.21
C ASN A 241 -14.66 -23.42 31.94
N LYS A 242 -14.37 -22.39 31.14
CA LYS A 242 -13.55 -22.53 29.93
C LYS A 242 -12.11 -22.11 30.20
N SER A 243 -11.17 -22.86 29.62
CA SER A 243 -9.76 -22.50 29.71
C SER A 243 -9.50 -21.15 29.06
N LYS A 244 -8.89 -20.22 29.80
CA LYS A 244 -8.44 -18.91 29.32
C LYS A 244 -7.50 -19.06 28.11
N PHE A 245 -6.62 -20.07 28.18
CA PHE A 245 -5.71 -20.41 27.11
C PHE A 245 -6.44 -20.76 25.80
N LEU A 246 -7.51 -21.52 25.88
CA LEU A 246 -8.32 -21.89 24.72
C LEU A 246 -8.91 -20.65 24.02
N LEU A 247 -9.37 -19.67 24.78
CA LEU A 247 -9.94 -18.45 24.21
C LEU A 247 -8.89 -17.57 23.52
N LEU A 248 -7.72 -17.44 24.12
CA LEU A 248 -6.58 -16.74 23.48
C LEU A 248 -6.16 -17.46 22.20
N THR A 249 -6.10 -18.80 22.23
CA THR A 249 -5.78 -19.61 21.05
C THR A 249 -6.79 -19.41 19.93
N ILE A 250 -8.08 -19.33 20.24
CA ILE A 250 -9.13 -19.02 19.24
C ILE A 250 -8.87 -17.64 18.60
N GLY A 251 -8.49 -16.63 19.38
CA GLY A 251 -8.17 -15.31 18.84
C GLY A 251 -6.96 -15.32 17.92
N VAL A 252 -5.91 -16.03 18.30
CA VAL A 252 -4.72 -16.19 17.44
C VAL A 252 -5.09 -16.89 16.14
N LEU A 253 -5.82 -18.00 16.18
CA LEU A 253 -6.26 -18.72 14.99
C LEU A 253 -7.14 -17.85 14.10
N LEU A 254 -8.07 -17.10 14.68
CA LEU A 254 -8.92 -16.14 13.95
C LEU A 254 -8.07 -15.06 13.28
N SER A 255 -7.08 -14.52 13.99
CA SER A 255 -6.14 -13.52 13.42
C SER A 255 -5.43 -14.05 12.18
N VAL A 256 -4.95 -15.30 12.23
CA VAL A 256 -4.27 -15.95 11.11
C VAL A 256 -5.23 -16.12 9.91
N ILE A 257 -6.45 -16.60 10.17
CA ILE A 257 -7.46 -16.77 9.10
C ILE A 257 -7.79 -15.42 8.45
N ILE A 258 -8.01 -14.38 9.25
CA ILE A 258 -8.33 -13.04 8.74
C ILE A 258 -7.14 -12.46 7.96
N TYR A 259 -5.92 -12.68 8.43
CA TYR A 259 -4.71 -12.25 7.71
C TYR A 259 -4.64 -12.87 6.31
N TYR A 260 -4.76 -14.19 6.20
CA TYR A 260 -4.71 -14.87 4.90
C TYR A 260 -5.88 -14.48 3.99
N LEU A 261 -7.08 -14.31 4.55
CA LEU A 261 -8.23 -13.85 3.80
C LEU A 261 -8.00 -12.45 3.23
N THR A 262 -7.51 -11.52 4.05
CA THR A 262 -7.20 -10.15 3.62
C THR A 262 -6.08 -10.14 2.57
N GLN A 263 -5.03 -10.94 2.79
CA GLN A 263 -3.91 -11.06 1.86
C GLN A 263 -4.34 -11.65 0.51
N PHE A 264 -5.21 -12.64 0.52
CA PHE A 264 -5.77 -13.23 -0.71
C PHE A 264 -6.50 -12.17 -1.57
N PHE A 265 -7.39 -11.37 -0.96
CA PHE A 265 -8.07 -10.31 -1.68
C PHE A 265 -7.13 -9.18 -2.12
N ASN A 266 -6.13 -8.84 -1.34
CA ASN A 266 -5.10 -7.87 -1.72
C ASN A 266 -4.35 -8.33 -2.98
N THR A 267 -3.95 -9.61 -3.04
CA THR A 267 -3.28 -10.18 -4.22
C THR A 267 -4.16 -10.11 -5.47
N LEU A 268 -5.47 -10.40 -5.36
CA LEU A 268 -6.42 -10.25 -6.47
C LEU A 268 -6.55 -8.79 -6.94
N GLY A 269 -6.39 -7.82 -6.04
CA GLY A 269 -6.33 -6.41 -6.41
C GLY A 269 -5.03 -6.04 -7.14
N GLU A 270 -3.90 -6.56 -6.69
CA GLU A 270 -2.59 -6.33 -7.31
C GLU A 270 -2.48 -6.97 -8.69
N THR A 271 -3.05 -8.17 -8.89
CA THR A 271 -3.09 -8.85 -10.21
C THR A 271 -4.10 -8.23 -11.18
N LYS A 272 -4.80 -7.18 -10.78
CA LYS A 272 -5.83 -6.48 -11.56
C LYS A 272 -7.08 -7.32 -11.89
N GLU A 273 -7.25 -8.48 -11.30
CA GLU A 273 -8.44 -9.31 -11.46
C GLU A 273 -9.67 -8.67 -10.80
N PHE A 274 -9.45 -7.99 -9.67
CA PHE A 274 -10.50 -7.25 -8.96
C PHE A 274 -10.24 -5.73 -9.02
N SER A 275 -11.33 -4.94 -8.89
CA SER A 275 -11.19 -3.51 -8.68
C SER A 275 -10.59 -3.22 -7.30
N ASN A 276 -9.86 -2.11 -7.15
CA ASN A 276 -9.26 -1.69 -5.88
C ASN A 276 -10.29 -1.62 -4.74
N PHE A 277 -11.51 -1.19 -5.06
CA PHE A 277 -12.60 -1.13 -4.10
C PHE A 277 -12.96 -2.53 -3.60
N LEU A 278 -13.23 -3.47 -4.50
CA LEU A 278 -13.62 -4.83 -4.12
C LEU A 278 -12.53 -5.54 -3.33
N SER A 279 -11.27 -5.44 -3.76
CA SER A 279 -10.16 -6.13 -3.10
C SER A 279 -9.95 -5.69 -1.65
N ILE A 280 -10.24 -4.44 -1.32
CA ILE A 280 -10.02 -3.90 0.03
C ILE A 280 -11.30 -3.97 0.88
N TRP A 281 -12.44 -3.60 0.33
CA TRP A 281 -13.67 -3.47 1.10
C TRP A 281 -14.43 -4.78 1.28
N LEU A 282 -14.31 -5.75 0.35
CA LEU A 282 -15.04 -7.01 0.45
C LEU A 282 -14.68 -7.82 1.71
N PRO A 283 -13.39 -8.06 2.06
CA PRO A 283 -13.06 -8.72 3.32
C PRO A 283 -13.55 -7.95 4.54
N ILE A 284 -13.53 -6.61 4.52
CA ILE A 284 -13.99 -5.77 5.64
C ILE A 284 -15.51 -5.87 5.79
N ILE A 285 -16.26 -5.83 4.70
CA ILE A 285 -17.72 -5.99 4.70
C ILE A 285 -18.09 -7.39 5.21
N THR A 286 -17.41 -8.44 4.75
CA THR A 286 -17.68 -9.81 5.22
C THR A 286 -17.42 -9.97 6.72
N LEU A 287 -16.29 -9.45 7.22
CA LEU A 287 -15.99 -9.44 8.65
C LEU A 287 -16.98 -8.56 9.43
N GLY A 288 -17.36 -7.41 8.88
CA GLY A 288 -18.37 -6.51 9.45
C GLY A 288 -19.73 -7.18 9.60
N THR A 289 -20.17 -7.93 8.59
CA THR A 289 -21.45 -8.68 8.68
C THR A 289 -21.38 -9.77 9.74
N ILE A 290 -20.29 -10.52 9.83
CA ILE A 290 -20.08 -11.55 10.86
C ILE A 290 -20.14 -10.91 12.27
N THR A 291 -19.44 -9.79 12.45
CA THR A 291 -19.44 -9.08 13.74
C THR A 291 -20.81 -8.51 14.08
N PHE A 292 -21.54 -7.99 13.11
CA PHE A 292 -22.88 -7.46 13.30
C PHE A 292 -23.86 -8.53 13.80
N PHE A 293 -23.89 -9.71 13.17
CA PHE A 293 -24.68 -10.83 13.65
C PHE A 293 -24.23 -11.32 15.03
N GLY A 294 -22.94 -11.31 15.30
CA GLY A 294 -22.38 -11.63 16.63
C GLY A 294 -22.89 -10.67 17.72
N LEU A 295 -22.96 -9.37 17.43
CA LEU A 295 -23.47 -8.35 18.34
C LEU A 295 -24.96 -8.52 18.64
N ILE A 296 -25.79 -8.81 17.62
CA ILE A 296 -27.21 -9.08 17.80
C ILE A 296 -27.40 -10.25 18.79
N LYS A 297 -26.73 -11.35 18.54
CA LYS A 297 -26.81 -12.56 19.39
C LYS A 297 -26.38 -12.33 20.85
N ILE A 298 -25.47 -11.38 21.07
CA ILE A 298 -25.03 -11.01 22.43
C ILE A 298 -26.07 -10.13 23.13
N ASN A 299 -26.76 -9.27 22.37
CA ASN A 299 -27.74 -8.35 22.93
C ASN A 299 -29.06 -9.06 23.33
N GLU A 300 -29.37 -10.21 22.70
CA GLU A 300 -30.53 -11.03 23.01
C GLU A 300 -30.37 -11.90 24.28
N LYS A 301 -29.12 -11.97 24.82
CA LYS A 301 -28.78 -12.69 26.06
C LYS A 301 -28.57 -11.73 27.22
#